data_037861e9dac66b41dd40da53c78a8670
#
_entry.id   037861e9dac66b41dd40da53c78a8670
#
_cell.length_a   1.000
_cell.length_b   1.000
_cell.length_c   1.000
_cell.angle_alpha   90.00
_cell.angle_beta   90.00
_cell.angle_gamma   90.00
#
_symmetry.space_group_name_H-M   'P 1'
#
loop_
_entity.id
_entity.type
_entity.pdbx_description
1 polymer ?
#
loop_
_entity_poly.entity_id
_entity_poly.type
_entity_poly.pdbx_seq_one_letter_code
_entity_poly.pdbx_strand_id
1 'polypeptide(L)'
;AGLSALFAAHDIERTYVALTRGAPSPEKGRIQTQIGRSSGDRKKMAVLRSGGREAITDYVVQQTFGRPAKASNAPLAARVACTLHTGRTHQIRVHMASKGAPLLGDPVYGSGSPAAPVRAAVEASGLKRQALHAAVLGFIHPVTGEALRFETAPPEDMLRLEALLSEL
;
A
#
# COMPACT_ATOMS: atom_id res chain seq x y z
N ALA A 1 9.77 -11.82 22.19
CA ALA A 1 9.97 -13.15 21.62
C ALA A 1 8.66 -13.74 21.05
N GLY A 2 7.54 -13.65 21.79
CA GLY A 2 6.25 -14.19 21.35
C GLY A 2 5.71 -13.54 20.09
N LEU A 3 5.74 -12.21 19.98
CA LEU A 3 5.27 -11.49 18.79
C LEU A 3 6.15 -11.77 17.58
N SER A 4 7.46 -11.85 17.76
CA SER A 4 8.36 -12.20 16.67
C SER A 4 8.06 -13.59 16.09
N ALA A 5 7.72 -14.56 16.95
CA ALA A 5 7.31 -15.90 16.51
C ALA A 5 6.00 -15.86 15.72
N LEU A 6 5.03 -15.03 16.15
CA LEU A 6 3.76 -14.86 15.44
C LEU A 6 3.96 -14.22 14.05
N PHE A 7 4.83 -13.22 13.95
CA PHE A 7 5.19 -12.63 12.64
C PHE A 7 5.84 -13.67 11.73
N ALA A 8 6.76 -14.48 12.26
CA ALA A 8 7.41 -15.52 11.49
C ALA A 8 6.44 -16.63 11.04
N ALA A 9 5.46 -16.97 11.87
CA ALA A 9 4.46 -17.99 11.58
C ALA A 9 3.27 -17.46 10.77
N HIS A 10 3.25 -16.16 10.43
CA HIS A 10 2.16 -15.50 9.71
C HIS A 10 0.80 -15.57 10.43
N ASP A 11 0.80 -15.65 11.77
CA ASP A 11 -0.41 -15.69 12.60
C ASP A 11 -0.91 -14.32 13.02
N ILE A 12 -0.47 -13.26 12.31
CA ILE A 12 -0.86 -11.89 12.58
C ILE A 12 -1.68 -11.34 11.41
N GLU A 13 -2.88 -10.86 11.72
CA GLU A 13 -3.69 -10.11 10.78
C GLU A 13 -3.09 -8.71 10.63
N ARG A 14 -2.73 -8.33 9.41
CA ARG A 14 -2.16 -7.02 9.09
C ARG A 14 -2.84 -6.47 7.86
N THR A 15 -3.69 -5.48 8.04
CA THR A 15 -4.38 -4.82 6.94
C THR A 15 -4.02 -3.35 6.90
N TYR A 16 -3.65 -2.89 5.72
CA TYR A 16 -3.26 -1.51 5.44
C TYR A 16 -4.21 -0.90 4.44
N VAL A 17 -4.39 0.40 4.51
CA VAL A 17 -5.11 1.18 3.50
C VAL A 17 -4.11 2.08 2.81
N ALA A 18 -4.13 2.06 1.48
CA ALA A 18 -3.27 2.87 0.63
C ALA A 18 -4.10 3.72 -0.31
N LEU A 19 -3.64 4.93 -0.58
CA LEU A 19 -4.17 5.76 -1.67
C LEU A 19 -3.14 5.76 -2.78
N THR A 20 -3.56 5.32 -3.97
CA THR A 20 -2.65 5.07 -5.09
C THR A 20 -2.90 5.99 -6.27
N ARG A 21 -1.84 6.21 -7.07
CA ARG A 21 -1.94 6.80 -8.39
C ARG A 21 -2.49 5.73 -9.34
N GLY A 22 -3.59 6.03 -10.03
CA GLY A 22 -4.29 5.00 -10.78
C GLY A 22 -4.82 3.92 -9.86
N ALA A 23 -5.04 2.73 -10.39
CA ALA A 23 -5.46 1.57 -9.62
C ALA A 23 -4.73 0.32 -10.10
N PRO A 24 -4.39 -0.61 -9.20
CA PRO A 24 -3.85 -1.90 -9.65
C PRO A 24 -4.93 -2.68 -10.41
N SER A 25 -4.51 -3.46 -11.38
CA SER A 25 -5.39 -4.33 -12.17
C SER A 25 -4.91 -5.77 -12.04
N PRO A 26 -5.82 -6.73 -11.82
CA PRO A 26 -7.28 -6.61 -11.62
C PRO A 26 -7.63 -5.92 -10.30
N GLU A 27 -8.93 -5.69 -10.05
CA GLU A 27 -9.40 -4.99 -8.86
C GLU A 27 -9.07 -5.69 -7.55
N LYS A 28 -8.82 -6.97 -7.59
CA LYS A 28 -8.33 -7.74 -6.44
C LYS A 28 -7.36 -8.81 -6.92
N GLY A 29 -6.41 -9.17 -6.09
CA GLY A 29 -5.45 -10.19 -6.44
C GLY A 29 -4.40 -10.39 -5.37
N ARG A 30 -3.48 -11.28 -5.70
CA ARG A 30 -2.30 -11.57 -4.87
C ARG A 30 -1.06 -11.20 -5.65
N ILE A 31 -0.18 -10.46 -5.00
CA ILE A 31 1.16 -10.17 -5.52
C ILE A 31 2.13 -11.03 -4.74
N GLN A 32 2.77 -11.96 -5.43
CA GLN A 32 3.75 -12.87 -4.85
C GLN A 32 5.04 -12.77 -5.63
N THR A 33 6.07 -12.23 -4.98
CA THR A 33 7.36 -11.94 -5.60
C THR A 33 8.49 -12.23 -4.62
N GLN A 34 9.71 -12.00 -5.07
CA GLN A 34 10.86 -11.86 -4.18
C GLN A 34 11.20 -10.38 -4.06
N ILE A 35 11.44 -9.90 -2.85
CA ILE A 35 11.86 -8.52 -2.60
C ILE A 35 13.25 -8.55 -1.96
N GLY A 36 14.11 -7.67 -2.45
CA GLY A 36 15.44 -7.45 -1.91
C GLY A 36 15.94 -6.07 -2.26
N ARG A 37 17.18 -5.79 -1.92
CA ARG A 37 17.78 -4.51 -2.25
C ARG A 37 17.92 -4.34 -3.75
N SER A 38 17.58 -3.15 -4.26
CA SER A 38 17.73 -2.83 -5.67
C SER A 38 19.20 -2.88 -6.08
N SER A 39 19.49 -3.48 -7.23
CA SER A 39 20.84 -3.51 -7.80
C SER A 39 21.29 -2.12 -8.27
N GLY A 40 20.34 -1.27 -8.67
CA GLY A 40 20.63 0.10 -9.13
C GLY A 40 20.76 1.12 -8.01
N ASP A 41 20.10 0.89 -6.89
CA ASP A 41 20.14 1.77 -5.72
C ASP A 41 19.94 0.97 -4.45
N ARG A 42 21.02 0.74 -3.71
CA ARG A 42 21.02 -0.08 -2.49
C ARG A 42 20.19 0.48 -1.34
N LYS A 43 19.76 1.74 -1.43
CA LYS A 43 18.86 2.35 -0.46
C LYS A 43 17.40 1.99 -0.70
N LYS A 44 17.08 1.48 -1.90
CA LYS A 44 15.74 1.07 -2.30
C LYS A 44 15.59 -0.43 -2.27
N MET A 45 14.36 -0.87 -2.06
CA MET A 45 13.93 -2.24 -2.27
C MET A 45 13.40 -2.39 -3.69
N ALA A 46 13.38 -3.61 -4.19
CA ALA A 46 12.87 -3.91 -5.52
C ALA A 46 12.32 -5.32 -5.60
N VAL A 47 11.42 -5.55 -6.56
CA VAL A 47 11.04 -6.90 -6.96
C VAL A 47 12.22 -7.51 -7.73
N LEU A 48 12.68 -8.68 -7.28
CA LEU A 48 13.82 -9.38 -7.87
C LEU A 48 13.36 -10.69 -8.52
N ARG A 49 14.04 -11.12 -9.55
CA ARG A 49 13.82 -12.43 -10.15
C ARG A 49 14.36 -13.55 -9.29
N SER A 50 15.46 -13.29 -8.57
CA SER A 50 16.12 -14.24 -7.67
C SER A 50 16.94 -13.50 -6.63
N GLY A 51 17.29 -14.18 -5.56
CA GLY A 51 18.13 -13.63 -4.50
C GLY A 51 17.41 -12.72 -3.51
N GLY A 52 16.11 -12.57 -3.63
CA GLY A 52 15.30 -11.84 -2.67
C GLY A 52 14.60 -12.78 -1.69
N ARG A 53 13.75 -12.20 -0.84
CA ARG A 53 12.92 -12.94 0.10
C ARG A 53 11.47 -12.95 -0.40
N GLU A 54 10.78 -14.06 -0.22
CA GLU A 54 9.38 -14.18 -0.61
C GLU A 54 8.54 -13.10 0.04
N ALA A 55 7.71 -12.42 -0.76
CA ALA A 55 6.82 -11.36 -0.33
C ALA A 55 5.43 -11.58 -0.92
N ILE A 56 4.43 -11.65 -0.06
CA ILE A 56 3.05 -11.92 -0.45
C ILE A 56 2.14 -10.82 0.10
N THR A 57 1.46 -10.13 -0.81
CA THR A 57 0.47 -9.11 -0.50
C THR A 57 -0.83 -9.44 -1.22
N ASP A 58 -1.93 -9.55 -0.49
CA ASP A 58 -3.26 -9.59 -1.07
C ASP A 58 -3.82 -8.18 -1.10
N TYR A 59 -4.50 -7.80 -2.17
CA TYR A 59 -5.07 -6.47 -2.27
C TYR A 59 -6.49 -6.52 -2.84
N VAL A 60 -7.26 -5.51 -2.48
CA VAL A 60 -8.57 -5.24 -3.07
C VAL A 60 -8.74 -3.74 -3.25
N VAL A 61 -9.15 -3.32 -4.45
CA VAL A 61 -9.51 -1.93 -4.74
C VAL A 61 -10.88 -1.69 -4.11
N GLN A 62 -10.95 -0.81 -3.12
CA GLN A 62 -12.20 -0.49 -2.42
C GLN A 62 -12.98 0.61 -3.10
N GLN A 63 -12.27 1.57 -3.68
CA GLN A 63 -12.89 2.72 -4.34
C GLN A 63 -11.91 3.32 -5.35
N THR A 64 -12.45 3.80 -6.47
CA THR A 64 -11.67 4.55 -7.45
C THR A 64 -12.12 6.01 -7.47
N PHE A 65 -11.21 6.90 -7.86
CA PHE A 65 -11.44 8.34 -7.89
C PHE A 65 -11.06 8.91 -9.25
N GLY A 66 -11.83 9.89 -9.69
CA GLY A 66 -11.57 10.60 -10.93
C GLY A 66 -12.15 9.89 -12.14
N ARG A 67 -12.57 10.69 -13.13
CA ARG A 67 -13.11 10.17 -14.38
C ARG A 67 -11.97 9.66 -15.25
N PRO A 68 -12.15 8.50 -15.88
CA PRO A 68 -11.17 8.02 -16.84
C PRO A 68 -10.95 9.03 -17.96
N ALA A 69 -9.72 9.16 -18.41
CA ALA A 69 -9.43 9.93 -19.62
C ALA A 69 -10.13 9.27 -20.82
N LYS A 70 -10.54 10.07 -21.81
CA LYS A 70 -11.26 9.56 -23.00
C LYS A 70 -10.53 8.42 -23.72
N ALA A 71 -9.21 8.38 -23.61
CA ALA A 71 -8.36 7.37 -24.25
C ALA A 71 -8.06 6.17 -23.34
N SER A 72 -8.50 6.18 -22.08
CA SER A 72 -8.22 5.13 -21.10
C SER A 72 -9.38 5.04 -20.12
N ASN A 73 -9.78 3.81 -19.77
CA ASN A 73 -10.77 3.58 -18.72
C ASN A 73 -10.16 3.51 -17.32
N ALA A 74 -8.88 3.84 -17.19
CA ALA A 74 -8.17 3.78 -15.92
C ALA A 74 -8.56 4.96 -15.03
N PRO A 75 -8.92 4.74 -13.76
CA PRO A 75 -9.20 5.84 -12.81
C PRO A 75 -7.93 6.64 -12.53
N LEU A 76 -8.11 7.86 -12.01
CA LEU A 76 -6.97 8.72 -11.69
C LEU A 76 -6.28 8.32 -10.37
N ALA A 77 -7.05 7.77 -9.44
CA ALA A 77 -6.55 7.34 -8.14
C ALA A 77 -7.46 6.25 -7.57
N ALA A 78 -7.00 5.59 -6.49
CA ALA A 78 -7.79 4.54 -5.83
C ALA A 78 -7.46 4.44 -4.35
N ARG A 79 -8.43 3.93 -3.58
CA ARG A 79 -8.20 3.41 -2.24
C ARG A 79 -8.09 1.90 -2.34
N VAL A 80 -6.99 1.36 -1.82
CA VAL A 80 -6.66 -0.05 -1.90
C VAL A 80 -6.43 -0.59 -0.50
N ALA A 81 -7.12 -1.68 -0.15
CA ALA A 81 -6.83 -2.41 1.09
C ALA A 81 -5.81 -3.51 0.78
N CYS A 82 -4.77 -3.59 1.59
CA CYS A 82 -3.70 -4.56 1.44
C CYS A 82 -3.59 -5.41 2.70
N THR A 83 -3.58 -6.73 2.52
CA THR A 83 -3.37 -7.69 3.60
C THR A 83 -2.01 -8.33 3.42
N LEU A 84 -1.16 -8.25 4.45
CA LEU A 84 0.19 -8.79 4.39
C LEU A 84 0.25 -10.21 4.92
N HIS A 85 0.81 -11.12 4.13
CA HIS A 85 1.20 -12.47 4.56
C HIS A 85 2.67 -12.52 4.96
N THR A 86 3.46 -11.58 4.48
CA THR A 86 4.87 -11.35 4.82
C THR A 86 5.03 -9.87 5.14
N GLY A 87 6.14 -9.50 5.74
CA GLY A 87 6.38 -8.10 6.10
C GLY A 87 7.79 -7.62 5.70
N ARG A 88 8.11 -7.66 4.41
CA ARG A 88 9.41 -7.17 3.92
C ARG A 88 9.45 -5.65 3.96
N THR A 89 10.64 -5.11 4.04
CA THR A 89 10.85 -3.66 4.04
C THR A 89 10.19 -3.02 2.82
N HIS A 90 9.35 -2.02 3.04
CA HIS A 90 8.62 -1.28 2.00
C HIS A 90 7.73 -2.17 1.09
N GLN A 91 7.29 -3.32 1.58
CA GLN A 91 6.64 -4.33 0.74
C GLN A 91 5.44 -3.78 -0.03
N ILE A 92 4.49 -3.11 0.63
CA ILE A 92 3.30 -2.58 -0.06
C ILE A 92 3.70 -1.51 -1.07
N ARG A 93 4.63 -0.63 -0.71
CA ARG A 93 5.11 0.44 -1.58
C ARG A 93 5.72 -0.13 -2.86
N VAL A 94 6.58 -1.13 -2.73
CA VAL A 94 7.24 -1.81 -3.85
C VAL A 94 6.22 -2.58 -4.68
N HIS A 95 5.32 -3.33 -4.04
CA HIS A 95 4.31 -4.11 -4.75
C HIS A 95 3.33 -3.23 -5.53
N MET A 96 2.83 -2.16 -4.94
CA MET A 96 1.92 -1.25 -5.64
C MET A 96 2.62 -0.57 -6.81
N ALA A 97 3.85 -0.11 -6.63
CA ALA A 97 4.63 0.46 -7.73
C ALA A 97 4.85 -0.56 -8.86
N SER A 98 5.11 -1.82 -8.54
CA SER A 98 5.28 -2.88 -9.53
C SER A 98 4.01 -3.17 -10.33
N LYS A 99 2.84 -2.84 -9.78
CA LYS A 99 1.54 -2.95 -10.47
C LYS A 99 1.17 -1.68 -11.23
N GLY A 100 2.08 -0.71 -11.32
CA GLY A 100 1.80 0.56 -11.98
C GLY A 100 0.92 1.52 -11.18
N ALA A 101 0.73 1.25 -9.89
CA ALA A 101 -0.12 2.05 -9.00
C ALA A 101 0.64 2.46 -7.73
N PRO A 102 1.73 3.25 -7.86
CA PRO A 102 2.49 3.69 -6.69
C PRO A 102 1.62 4.50 -5.73
N LEU A 103 2.00 4.49 -4.46
CA LEU A 103 1.28 5.25 -3.44
C LEU A 103 1.44 6.76 -3.68
N LEU A 104 0.37 7.49 -3.50
CA LEU A 104 0.42 8.95 -3.56
C LEU A 104 1.33 9.48 -2.45
N GLY A 105 2.09 10.51 -2.76
CA GLY A 105 3.01 11.12 -1.82
C GLY A 105 4.29 10.34 -1.54
N ASP A 106 4.46 9.16 -2.13
CA ASP A 106 5.67 8.35 -1.93
C ASP A 106 6.90 9.06 -2.54
N PRO A 107 7.91 9.40 -1.72
CA PRO A 107 9.07 10.13 -2.23
C PRO A 107 10.08 9.24 -2.96
N VAL A 108 9.91 7.91 -2.93
CA VAL A 108 10.94 6.97 -3.39
C VAL A 108 10.45 6.10 -4.56
N TYR A 109 9.27 5.50 -4.43
CA TYR A 109 8.78 4.51 -5.38
C TYR A 109 7.78 5.11 -6.36
N GLY A 110 7.84 4.65 -7.59
CA GLY A 110 7.02 5.14 -8.69
C GLY A 110 7.71 6.27 -9.46
N SER A 111 7.76 6.12 -10.78
CA SER A 111 8.32 7.13 -11.68
C SER A 111 7.23 8.05 -12.21
N GLY A 112 7.60 9.26 -12.60
CA GLY A 112 6.68 10.24 -13.16
C GLY A 112 5.83 10.93 -12.11
N SER A 113 4.77 11.59 -12.56
CA SER A 113 3.86 12.34 -11.71
C SER A 113 2.43 11.87 -11.90
N PRO A 114 1.58 11.98 -10.87
CA PRO A 114 0.16 11.73 -11.05
C PRO A 114 -0.48 12.78 -11.97
N ALA A 115 -1.69 12.51 -12.45
CA ALA A 115 -2.49 13.48 -13.20
C ALA A 115 -2.62 14.79 -12.41
N ALA A 116 -2.69 15.90 -13.13
CA ALA A 116 -2.71 17.22 -12.50
C ALA A 116 -3.76 17.41 -11.40
N PRO A 117 -5.02 16.94 -11.56
CA PRO A 117 -6.00 17.05 -10.47
C PRO A 117 -5.62 16.25 -9.22
N VAL A 118 -4.99 15.08 -9.40
CA VAL A 118 -4.51 14.25 -8.28
C VAL A 118 -3.35 14.92 -7.58
N ARG A 119 -2.41 15.46 -8.35
CA ARG A 119 -1.26 16.20 -7.80
C ARG A 119 -1.73 17.41 -6.97
N ALA A 120 -2.71 18.14 -7.47
CA ALA A 120 -3.29 19.28 -6.75
C ALA A 120 -3.96 18.83 -5.44
N ALA A 121 -4.65 17.69 -5.45
CA ALA A 121 -5.26 17.12 -4.25
C ALA A 121 -4.21 16.73 -3.20
N VAL A 122 -3.11 16.12 -3.62
CA VAL A 122 -2.02 15.75 -2.71
C VAL A 122 -1.42 16.99 -2.06
N GLU A 123 -1.14 18.03 -2.85
CA GLU A 123 -0.61 19.31 -2.33
C GLU A 123 -1.58 19.96 -1.36
N ALA A 124 -2.86 20.05 -1.71
CA ALA A 124 -3.89 20.67 -0.87
C ALA A 124 -4.12 19.89 0.45
N SER A 125 -3.92 18.59 0.45
CA SER A 125 -4.06 17.76 1.67
C SER A 125 -2.96 18.00 2.69
N GLY A 126 -1.81 18.49 2.25
CA GLY A 126 -0.62 18.63 3.09
C GLY A 126 0.14 17.32 3.34
N LEU A 127 -0.26 16.23 2.68
CA LEU A 127 0.43 14.95 2.82
C LEU A 127 1.81 15.00 2.18
N LYS A 128 2.86 14.67 2.96
CA LYS A 128 4.26 14.73 2.52
C LYS A 128 4.99 13.41 2.69
N ARG A 129 4.27 12.33 2.69
CA ARG A 129 4.79 10.96 2.81
C ARG A 129 3.89 10.03 2.01
N GLN A 130 4.29 8.76 1.89
CA GLN A 130 3.45 7.76 1.26
C GLN A 130 2.08 7.66 1.95
N ALA A 131 1.03 7.67 1.17
CA ALA A 131 -0.35 7.53 1.65
C ALA A 131 -0.63 6.07 2.02
N LEU A 132 -0.15 5.67 3.19
CA LEU A 132 -0.24 4.30 3.70
C LEU A 132 -0.55 4.34 5.19
N HIS A 133 -1.56 3.58 5.59
CA HIS A 133 -1.99 3.53 6.98
C HIS A 133 -2.24 2.08 7.43
N ALA A 134 -1.62 1.68 8.55
CA ALA A 134 -1.88 0.40 9.19
C ALA A 134 -3.25 0.48 9.89
N ALA A 135 -4.27 -0.08 9.25
CA ALA A 135 -5.66 0.05 9.72
C ALA A 135 -6.05 -1.03 10.72
N VAL A 136 -5.53 -2.24 10.57
CA VAL A 136 -5.90 -3.38 11.42
C VAL A 136 -4.65 -4.15 11.81
N LEU A 137 -4.56 -4.48 13.09
CA LEU A 137 -3.59 -5.43 13.65
C LEU A 137 -4.35 -6.40 14.54
N GLY A 138 -4.27 -7.69 14.24
CA GLY A 138 -4.89 -8.74 15.04
C GLY A 138 -3.94 -9.89 15.29
N PHE A 139 -3.93 -10.42 16.49
CA PHE A 139 -3.09 -11.56 16.87
C PHE A 139 -3.64 -12.25 18.13
N ILE A 140 -3.16 -13.47 18.36
CA ILE A 140 -3.41 -14.19 19.60
C ILE A 140 -2.28 -13.85 20.57
N HIS A 141 -2.62 -13.35 21.75
CA HIS A 141 -1.62 -12.99 22.75
C HIS A 141 -0.78 -14.23 23.12
N PRO A 142 0.56 -14.17 23.03
CA PRO A 142 1.40 -15.35 23.19
C PRO A 142 1.41 -15.95 24.59
N VAL A 143 1.01 -15.19 25.62
CA VAL A 143 0.96 -15.65 27.01
C VAL A 143 -0.45 -16.02 27.43
N THR A 144 -1.43 -15.15 27.17
CA THR A 144 -2.81 -15.34 27.66
C THR A 144 -3.69 -16.15 26.71
N GLY A 145 -3.30 -16.29 25.44
CA GLY A 145 -4.12 -16.92 24.41
C GLY A 145 -5.33 -16.09 23.99
N GLU A 146 -5.44 -14.84 24.46
CA GLU A 146 -6.53 -13.95 24.13
C GLU A 146 -6.38 -13.43 22.69
N ALA A 147 -7.49 -13.43 21.95
CA ALA A 147 -7.53 -12.83 20.62
C ALA A 147 -7.63 -11.31 20.75
N LEU A 148 -6.63 -10.60 20.25
CA LEU A 148 -6.55 -9.15 20.27
C LEU A 148 -6.66 -8.60 18.85
N ARG A 149 -7.46 -7.56 18.67
CA ARG A 149 -7.63 -6.90 17.38
C ARG A 149 -7.75 -5.40 17.57
N PHE A 150 -6.88 -4.67 16.91
CA PHE A 150 -6.81 -3.22 16.98
C PHE A 150 -7.16 -2.63 15.62
N GLU A 151 -8.06 -1.67 15.62
CA GLU A 151 -8.41 -0.90 14.43
C GLU A 151 -8.15 0.58 14.71
N THR A 152 -7.57 1.29 13.73
CA THR A 152 -7.33 2.72 13.84
C THR A 152 -7.83 3.43 12.59
N ALA A 153 -8.37 4.64 12.78
CA ALA A 153 -8.76 5.50 11.68
C ALA A 153 -7.52 6.08 11.00
N PRO A 154 -7.57 6.35 9.68
CA PRO A 154 -6.48 7.03 9.00
C PRO A 154 -6.18 8.40 9.62
N PRO A 155 -4.92 8.86 9.54
CA PRO A 155 -4.57 10.20 10.01
C PRO A 155 -5.26 11.29 9.18
N GLU A 156 -5.35 12.47 9.75
CA GLU A 156 -6.12 13.57 9.18
C GLU A 156 -5.68 13.96 7.77
N ASP A 157 -4.38 13.97 7.48
CA ASP A 157 -3.87 14.30 6.16
C ASP A 157 -4.33 13.30 5.10
N MET A 158 -4.40 12.01 5.43
CA MET A 158 -4.94 10.99 4.52
C MET A 158 -6.45 11.15 4.34
N LEU A 159 -7.18 11.45 5.40
CA LEU A 159 -8.62 11.70 5.31
C LEU A 159 -8.91 12.91 4.43
N ARG A 160 -8.12 13.99 4.56
CA ARG A 160 -8.24 15.17 3.69
C ARG A 160 -7.95 14.83 2.24
N LEU A 161 -6.89 14.05 2.00
CA LEU A 161 -6.55 13.64 0.63
C LEU A 161 -7.69 12.82 0.02
N GLU A 162 -8.22 11.86 0.74
CA GLU A 162 -9.32 11.03 0.23
C GLU A 162 -10.56 11.86 -0.07
N ALA A 163 -10.91 12.82 0.80
CA ALA A 163 -12.02 13.71 0.57
C ALA A 163 -11.83 14.54 -0.72
N LEU A 164 -10.64 15.07 -0.93
CA LEU A 164 -10.31 15.81 -2.15
C LEU A 164 -10.36 14.93 -3.40
N LEU A 165 -9.88 13.70 -3.32
CA LEU A 165 -9.95 12.74 -4.43
C LEU A 165 -11.40 12.39 -4.78
N SER A 166 -12.28 12.35 -3.78
CA SER A 166 -13.70 12.05 -3.98
C SER A 166 -14.43 13.11 -4.79
N GLU A 167 -13.87 14.30 -4.90
CA GLU A 167 -14.43 15.41 -5.65
C GLU A 167 -13.99 15.46 -7.13
N LEU A 168 -13.11 14.57 -7.53
CA LEU A 168 -12.58 14.55 -8.92
C LEU A 168 -13.56 14.01 -9.95
#